data_89c53a4afddd957eb3b903164c037648
#
_entry.id   89c53a4afddd957eb3b903164c037648
#
_cell.length_a   1.000
_cell.length_b   1.000
_cell.length_c   1.000
_cell.angle_alpha   90.00
_cell.angle_beta   90.00
_cell.angle_gamma   90.00
#
_symmetry.space_group_name_H-M   'P 1'
#
loop_
_entity.id
_entity.type
_entity.pdbx_description
1 polymer ?
#
loop_
_entity_poly.entity_id
_entity_poly.type
_entity_poly.pdbx_seq_one_letter_code
_entity_poly.pdbx_strand_id
1 'polypeptide(L)' 'MTTCLICKNAEVTPGTATLTVERGKMTLVLKGIPARVCESCGEAYFDEETTRRIEAIASQLQHAGVQVAVQEFAAA' A
#
# COMPACT_ATOMS: atom_id res chain seq x y z
N MET A 1 6.93 -20.52 -0.86
CA MET A 1 6.61 -19.31 -0.14
C MET A 1 7.83 -18.40 -0.11
N THR A 2 7.63 -17.11 -0.05
CA THR A 2 8.71 -16.14 -0.17
C THR A 2 9.23 -15.72 1.20
N THR A 3 10.53 -15.78 1.40
CA THR A 3 11.15 -15.30 2.62
C THR A 3 11.24 -13.77 2.58
N CYS A 4 11.02 -13.11 3.70
CA CYS A 4 11.15 -11.66 3.81
C CYS A 4 12.56 -11.21 3.42
N LEU A 5 12.65 -10.24 2.51
CA LEU A 5 13.95 -9.74 2.02
C LEU A 5 14.63 -8.81 3.02
N ILE A 6 13.89 -8.29 3.99
CA ILE A 6 14.40 -7.33 4.96
C ILE A 6 14.98 -8.05 6.19
N CYS A 7 14.17 -8.82 6.89
CA CYS A 7 14.65 -9.50 8.11
C CYS A 7 15.18 -10.91 7.86
N LYS A 8 14.77 -11.56 6.77
CA LYS A 8 15.17 -12.91 6.37
C LYS A 8 14.88 -13.99 7.41
N ASN A 9 14.12 -13.67 8.43
CA ASN A 9 13.84 -14.59 9.54
C ASN A 9 12.45 -15.23 9.47
N ALA A 10 11.57 -14.70 8.61
CA ALA A 10 10.21 -15.20 8.49
C ALA A 10 9.76 -15.16 7.05
N GLU A 11 8.76 -15.98 6.74
CA GLU A 11 8.12 -15.97 5.44
C GLU A 11 7.07 -14.87 5.39
N VAL A 12 6.80 -14.37 4.18
CA VAL A 12 5.70 -13.44 3.96
C VAL A 12 4.43 -14.22 3.67
N THR A 13 3.32 -13.77 4.25
CA THR A 13 2.01 -14.41 4.12
C THR A 13 0.99 -13.43 3.55
N PRO A 14 -0.06 -13.92 2.88
CA PRO A 14 -1.13 -13.04 2.39
C PRO A 14 -1.80 -12.31 3.56
N GLY A 15 -2.04 -11.01 3.38
CA GLY A 15 -2.68 -10.18 4.38
C GLY A 15 -3.07 -8.85 3.78
N THR A 16 -3.24 -7.86 4.63
CA THR A 16 -3.55 -6.49 4.22
C THR A 16 -2.63 -5.50 4.90
N ALA A 17 -2.46 -4.34 4.27
CA ALA A 17 -1.61 -3.28 4.80
C ALA A 17 -2.24 -1.93 4.61
N THR A 18 -1.79 -0.96 5.38
CA THR A 18 -2.13 0.45 5.22
C THR A 18 -0.92 1.18 4.68
N LEU A 19 -1.13 1.99 3.66
CA LEU A 19 -0.06 2.74 3.01
C LEU A 19 -0.39 4.22 3.02
N THR A 20 0.58 5.05 3.42
CA THR A 20 0.47 6.50 3.31
C THR A 20 1.28 6.96 2.11
N VAL A 21 0.64 7.67 1.20
CA VAL A 21 1.26 8.21 -0.02
C VAL A 21 1.24 9.73 0.06
N GLU A 22 2.39 10.34 -0.12
CA GLU A 22 2.51 11.79 -0.18
C GLU A 22 2.97 12.20 -1.57
N ARG A 23 2.22 13.08 -2.23
CA ARG A 23 2.56 13.65 -3.53
C ARG A 23 2.27 15.14 -3.52
N GLY A 24 3.33 15.95 -3.61
CA GLY A 24 3.17 17.40 -3.50
C GLY A 24 2.53 17.78 -2.17
N LYS A 25 1.35 18.41 -2.24
CA LYS A 25 0.59 18.78 -1.05
C LYS A 25 -0.45 17.77 -0.64
N MET A 26 -0.57 16.65 -1.37
CA MET A 26 -1.57 15.64 -1.10
C MET A 26 -1.02 14.56 -0.17
N THR A 27 -1.80 14.19 0.83
CA THR A 27 -1.55 13.02 1.68
C THR A 27 -2.71 12.06 1.55
N LEU A 28 -2.43 10.84 1.12
CA LEU A 28 -3.42 9.79 0.94
C LEU A 28 -3.10 8.62 1.86
N VAL A 29 -4.08 8.18 2.63
CA VAL A 29 -3.99 6.96 3.42
C VAL A 29 -4.91 5.91 2.79
N LEU A 30 -4.33 4.82 2.31
CA LEU A 30 -5.07 3.69 1.77
C LEU A 30 -5.05 2.53 2.76
N LYS A 31 -6.23 2.03 3.11
CA LYS A 31 -6.39 0.93 4.06
C LYS A 31 -6.85 -0.33 3.36
N GLY A 32 -6.54 -1.48 3.94
CA GLY A 32 -7.02 -2.76 3.45
C GLY A 32 -6.43 -3.16 2.11
N ILE A 33 -5.19 -2.76 1.82
CA ILE A 33 -4.53 -3.10 0.56
C ILE A 33 -4.05 -4.55 0.61
N PRO A 34 -4.43 -5.40 -0.35
CA PRO A 34 -3.90 -6.75 -0.41
C PRO A 34 -2.37 -6.72 -0.51
N ALA A 35 -1.71 -7.45 0.36
CA ALA A 35 -0.25 -7.46 0.42
C ALA A 35 0.25 -8.79 0.94
N ARG A 36 1.55 -9.03 0.77
CA ARG A 36 2.24 -10.09 1.49
C ARG A 36 2.98 -9.44 2.63
N VAL A 37 2.72 -9.91 3.83
CA VAL A 37 3.20 -9.29 5.05
C VAL A 37 4.14 -10.23 5.78
N CYS A 38 5.30 -9.73 6.21
CA CYS A 38 6.22 -10.48 7.03
C CYS A 38 5.71 -10.50 8.47
N GLU A 39 5.59 -11.70 9.05
CA GLU A 39 5.09 -11.86 10.41
C GLU A 39 6.09 -11.35 11.46
N SER A 40 7.36 -11.28 11.12
CA SER A 40 8.40 -10.91 12.06
C SER A 40 8.64 -9.40 12.10
N CYS A 41 8.85 -8.75 10.95
CA CYS A 41 9.17 -7.33 10.90
C CYS A 41 8.00 -6.43 10.48
N GLY A 42 6.89 -7.02 10.04
CA GLY A 42 5.72 -6.25 9.61
C GLY A 42 5.85 -5.62 8.23
N GLU A 43 6.90 -5.91 7.50
CA GLU A 43 7.12 -5.35 6.17
C GLU A 43 6.06 -5.87 5.20
N ALA A 44 5.53 -4.99 4.36
CA ALA A 44 4.49 -5.32 3.39
C ALA A 44 5.04 -5.24 1.97
N TYR A 45 4.67 -6.23 1.15
CA TYR A 45 5.07 -6.30 -0.25
C TYR A 45 3.82 -6.31 -1.12
N PHE A 46 3.77 -5.39 -2.08
CA PHE A 46 2.66 -5.28 -3.03
C PHE A 46 3.09 -5.84 -4.38
N ASP A 47 2.14 -6.48 -5.09
CA ASP A 47 2.41 -6.91 -6.45
C ASP A 47 2.32 -5.72 -7.41
N GLU A 48 2.69 -5.97 -8.67
CA GLU A 48 2.75 -4.93 -9.69
C GLU A 48 1.36 -4.34 -9.96
N GLU A 49 0.34 -5.17 -10.05
CA GLU A 49 -1.02 -4.71 -10.30
C GLU A 49 -1.55 -3.84 -9.16
N THR A 50 -1.32 -4.26 -7.92
CA THR A 50 -1.69 -3.49 -6.74
C THR A 50 -0.98 -2.15 -6.72
N THR A 51 0.31 -2.13 -7.02
CA THR A 51 1.11 -0.90 -7.08
C THR A 51 0.57 0.05 -8.14
N ARG A 52 0.21 -0.46 -9.31
CA ARG A 52 -0.39 0.37 -10.36
C ARG A 52 -1.70 0.99 -9.95
N ARG A 53 -2.54 0.24 -9.23
CA ARG A 53 -3.81 0.78 -8.73
C ARG A 53 -3.58 1.86 -7.69
N ILE A 54 -2.62 1.67 -6.79
CA ILE A 54 -2.26 2.68 -5.79
C ILE A 54 -1.83 3.97 -6.48
N GLU A 55 -0.97 3.87 -7.48
CA GLU A 55 -0.50 5.04 -8.22
C GLU A 55 -1.63 5.73 -8.99
N ALA A 56 -2.54 4.97 -9.57
CA ALA A 56 -3.69 5.53 -10.28
C ALA A 56 -4.61 6.29 -9.33
N ILE A 57 -4.90 5.74 -8.16
CA ILE A 57 -5.71 6.40 -7.15
C ILE A 57 -5.05 7.71 -6.69
N ALA A 58 -3.75 7.66 -6.38
CA ALA A 58 -3.00 8.84 -5.94
C ALA A 58 -2.97 9.92 -7.02
N SER A 59 -2.74 9.55 -8.26
CA SER A 59 -2.71 10.49 -9.38
C SER A 59 -4.06 11.15 -9.59
N GLN A 60 -5.14 10.38 -9.55
CA GLN A 60 -6.49 10.89 -9.72
C GLN A 60 -6.85 11.91 -8.63
N LEU A 61 -6.53 11.61 -7.39
CA LEU A 61 -6.81 12.52 -6.28
C LEU A 61 -5.95 13.78 -6.34
N GLN A 62 -4.70 13.65 -6.77
CA GLN A 62 -3.82 14.79 -6.96
C GLN A 62 -4.35 15.73 -8.02
N HIS A 63 -4.82 15.19 -9.15
CA HIS A 63 -5.43 16.00 -10.21
C HIS A 63 -6.73 16.66 -9.77
N ALA A 64 -7.47 16.03 -8.88
CA ALA A 64 -8.71 16.61 -8.34
C ALA A 64 -8.46 17.68 -7.29
N GLY A 65 -7.21 17.94 -6.91
CA GLY A 65 -6.86 18.96 -5.93
C GLY A 65 -7.11 18.55 -4.49
N VAL A 66 -7.25 17.25 -4.22
CA VAL A 66 -7.44 16.74 -2.87
C VAL A 66 -6.15 16.89 -2.07
N GLN A 67 -6.25 17.42 -0.85
CA GLN A 67 -5.08 17.59 0.02
C GLN A 67 -4.92 16.43 1.00
N VAL A 68 -6.02 15.95 1.57
CA VAL A 68 -6.01 14.81 2.51
C VAL A 68 -7.13 13.87 2.15
N ALA A 69 -6.82 12.58 2.06
CA ALA A 69 -7.82 11.55 1.81
C ALA A 69 -7.48 10.29 2.59
N VAL A 70 -8.52 9.65 3.13
CA VAL A 70 -8.44 8.31 3.72
C VAL A 70 -9.44 7.44 3.00
N GLN A 71 -8.98 6.38 2.35
CA GLN A 71 -9.84 5.51 1.55
C GLN A 71 -9.54 4.05 1.80
N GLU A 72 -10.57 3.22 1.61
CA GLU A 72 -10.39 1.78 1.56
C GLU A 72 -9.99 1.39 0.13
N PHE A 73 -8.99 0.54 -0.02
CA PHE A 73 -8.49 0.14 -1.32
C PHE A 73 -9.57 -0.52 -2.17
N ALA A 74 -10.39 -1.36 -1.56
CA ALA A 74 -11.45 -2.08 -2.27
C ALA A 74 -12.59 -1.17 -2.74
N ALA A 75 -12.73 0.01 -2.15
CA ALA A 75 -13.79 0.98 -2.49
C ALA A 75 -13.28 2.10 -3.41
N ALA A 76 -12.00 2.12 -3.67
CA ALA A 76 -11.37 3.19 -4.48
C ALA A 76 -11.43 2.92 -5.98
#